data_e7b840b46fb43d5ea17b71708074f159
#
_entry.id   e7b840b46fb43d5ea17b71708074f159
#
_cell.length_a   1.000
_cell.length_b   1.000
_cell.length_c   1.000
_cell.angle_alpha   90.00
_cell.angle_beta   90.00
_cell.angle_gamma   90.00
#
_symmetry.space_group_name_H-M   'P 1'
#
loop_
_entity.id
_entity.type
_entity.pdbx_description
1 polymer ?
#
loop_
_entity_poly.entity_id
_entity_poly.type
_entity_poly.pdbx_seq_one_letter_code
_entity_poly.pdbx_strand_id
1 'polypeptide(L)'
;MNLINFLHRINWFFIVLLLFISSIGVALLYSIAGASWEPWALNQIIRISLSTAIIILISLTNIKFWYKFANPLYLFGIFLIFLTFIVGKEVSGATRWIDLYFFSFQPAEITKIFVILALAKYFHSIKLQSYDIKQKIFFPLLILIIPVFLIFRQPDLGTAFIVFFSGIIVLFLSGVRIKTFILSGVIGLISLPVLWTFLQNYQKSRIINFFDPQSNILGANYHITQSKIALGSGGFFGKGFLEGSQSHLNFIPEMETDFIFSVLGEEFGFLGILFLFFLYFILIYWGIKMSLESKNYFSKIFGVSFVASFFLVI
;
A
#
# COMPACT_ATOMS: atom_id res chain seq x y z
N MET A 1 20.07 26.31 13.70
CA MET A 1 19.26 26.36 12.46
C MET A 1 17.89 26.87 12.88
N ASN A 2 17.47 28.07 12.41
CA ASN A 2 16.24 28.69 12.88
C ASN A 2 15.02 27.86 12.46
N LEU A 3 14.07 27.66 13.37
CA LEU A 3 12.81 26.91 13.17
C LEU A 3 12.06 27.37 11.92
N ILE A 4 12.11 28.67 11.61
CA ILE A 4 11.48 29.30 10.46
C ILE A 4 12.06 28.78 9.13
N ASN A 5 13.39 28.70 9.00
CA ASN A 5 14.07 28.17 7.80
C ASN A 5 13.80 26.68 7.58
N PHE A 6 13.37 26.02 8.62
CA PHE A 6 13.04 24.61 8.65
C PHE A 6 11.62 24.38 8.14
N LEU A 7 10.64 25.13 8.63
CA LEU A 7 9.24 25.06 8.20
C LEU A 7 9.08 25.37 6.70
N HIS A 8 9.94 26.21 6.13
CA HIS A 8 9.96 26.50 4.69
C HIS A 8 10.44 25.31 3.81
N ARG A 9 11.06 24.28 4.38
CA ARG A 9 11.49 23.08 3.63
C ARG A 9 10.38 22.04 3.47
N ILE A 10 9.35 22.14 4.30
CA ILE A 10 8.21 21.21 4.26
C ILE A 10 7.27 21.62 3.14
N ASN A 11 6.89 20.67 2.29
CA ASN A 11 5.85 20.91 1.31
C ASN A 11 4.46 20.82 1.99
N TRP A 12 4.02 21.96 2.52
CA TRP A 12 2.74 22.05 3.23
C TRP A 12 1.54 21.67 2.35
N PHE A 13 1.61 21.98 1.05
CA PHE A 13 0.54 21.60 0.12
C PHE A 13 0.35 20.07 0.11
N PHE A 14 1.44 19.30 0.09
CA PHE A 14 1.38 17.86 0.10
C PHE A 14 0.77 17.32 1.41
N ILE A 15 1.16 17.89 2.55
CA ILE A 15 0.61 17.51 3.87
C ILE A 15 -0.88 17.85 3.96
N VAL A 16 -1.27 19.07 3.55
CA VAL A 16 -2.68 19.49 3.56
C VAL A 16 -3.53 18.59 2.67
N LEU A 17 -3.03 18.22 1.48
CA LEU A 17 -3.72 17.32 0.58
C LEU A 17 -3.91 15.92 1.20
N LEU A 18 -2.86 15.39 1.85
CA LEU A 18 -2.97 14.11 2.59
C LEU A 18 -4.01 14.19 3.71
N LEU A 19 -3.99 15.25 4.50
CA LEU A 19 -4.96 15.47 5.59
C LEU A 19 -6.38 15.60 5.04
N PHE A 20 -6.56 16.29 3.92
CA PHE A 20 -7.86 16.44 3.29
C PHE A 20 -8.43 15.10 2.80
N ILE A 21 -7.63 14.28 2.10
CA ILE A 21 -8.04 12.93 1.70
C ILE A 21 -8.37 12.07 2.93
N SER A 22 -7.53 12.14 3.97
CA SER A 22 -7.75 11.39 5.21
C SER A 22 -9.02 11.85 5.94
N SER A 23 -9.39 13.14 5.87
CA SER A 23 -10.61 13.66 6.49
C SER A 23 -11.88 13.13 5.81
N ILE A 24 -11.84 12.83 4.51
CA ILE A 24 -12.93 12.14 3.80
C ILE A 24 -13.14 10.75 4.43
N GLY A 25 -12.06 10.00 4.66
CA GLY A 25 -12.14 8.70 5.33
C GLY A 25 -12.72 8.79 6.75
N VAL A 26 -12.35 9.82 7.52
CA VAL A 26 -12.95 10.05 8.86
C VAL A 26 -14.44 10.36 8.77
N ALA A 27 -14.86 11.19 7.81
CA ALA A 27 -16.27 11.49 7.60
C ALA A 27 -17.09 10.23 7.25
N LEU A 28 -16.55 9.36 6.38
CA LEU A 28 -17.20 8.08 6.06
C LEU A 28 -17.29 7.15 7.28
N LEU A 29 -16.24 7.05 8.08
CA LEU A 29 -16.27 6.25 9.33
C LEU A 29 -17.28 6.78 10.33
N TYR A 30 -17.43 8.10 10.42
CA TYR A 30 -18.47 8.75 11.23
C TYR A 30 -19.87 8.41 10.71
N SER A 31 -20.06 8.40 9.40
CA SER A 31 -21.33 8.00 8.78
C SER A 31 -21.66 6.52 9.04
N ILE A 32 -20.71 5.61 8.82
CA ILE A 32 -20.87 4.17 9.08
C ILE A 32 -21.24 3.91 10.53
N ALA A 33 -20.71 4.70 11.48
CA ALA A 33 -21.04 4.60 12.90
C ALA A 33 -22.39 5.22 13.27
N GLY A 34 -23.24 5.60 12.30
CA GLY A 34 -24.54 6.21 12.56
C GLY A 34 -24.44 7.58 13.24
N ALA A 35 -23.57 8.46 12.74
CA ALA A 35 -23.26 9.77 13.30
C ALA A 35 -22.59 9.73 14.69
N SER A 36 -21.83 8.67 14.97
CA SER A 36 -21.03 8.52 16.19
C SER A 36 -19.54 8.65 15.91
N TRP A 37 -18.81 9.27 16.82
CA TRP A 37 -17.35 9.32 16.75
C TRP A 37 -16.69 7.99 17.13
N GLU A 38 -17.33 7.22 17.97
CA GLU A 38 -16.85 5.90 18.41
C GLU A 38 -17.55 4.77 17.63
N PRO A 39 -16.87 3.66 17.40
CA PRO A 39 -15.48 3.38 17.78
C PRO A 39 -14.45 3.77 16.72
N TRP A 40 -14.84 4.08 15.48
CA TRP A 40 -13.90 4.12 14.34
C TRP A 40 -13.35 5.52 14.02
N ALA A 41 -14.18 6.54 13.94
CA ALA A 41 -13.79 7.89 13.51
C ALA A 41 -12.76 8.52 14.46
N LEU A 42 -12.95 8.42 15.77
CA LEU A 42 -12.03 8.95 16.78
C LEU A 42 -10.66 8.26 16.68
N ASN A 43 -10.65 6.92 16.60
CA ASN A 43 -9.42 6.15 16.46
C ASN A 43 -8.66 6.52 15.19
N GLN A 44 -9.38 6.79 14.10
CA GLN A 44 -8.77 7.22 12.83
C GLN A 44 -8.14 8.62 12.94
N ILE A 45 -8.79 9.56 13.63
CA ILE A 45 -8.22 10.90 13.90
C ILE A 45 -6.92 10.79 14.69
N ILE A 46 -6.88 9.94 15.72
CA ILE A 46 -5.67 9.70 16.52
C ILE A 46 -4.56 9.14 15.62
N ARG A 47 -4.86 8.15 14.79
CA ARG A 47 -3.89 7.56 13.84
C ARG A 47 -3.36 8.59 12.84
N ILE A 48 -4.23 9.43 12.27
CA ILE A 48 -3.84 10.50 11.33
C ILE A 48 -2.95 11.52 12.03
N SER A 49 -3.28 11.92 13.25
CA SER A 49 -2.50 12.88 14.04
C SER A 49 -1.10 12.36 14.33
N LEU A 50 -0.99 11.10 14.79
CA LEU A 50 0.30 10.44 15.02
C LEU A 50 1.11 10.29 13.72
N SER A 51 0.46 9.86 12.64
CA SER A 51 1.12 9.71 11.33
C SER A 51 1.62 11.05 10.81
N THR A 52 0.85 12.12 10.98
CA THR A 52 1.26 13.48 10.60
C THR A 52 2.47 13.95 11.39
N ALA A 53 2.50 13.70 12.71
CA ALA A 53 3.65 14.00 13.54
C ALA A 53 4.89 13.22 13.07
N ILE A 54 4.75 11.93 12.74
CA ILE A 54 5.84 11.10 12.20
C ILE A 54 6.32 11.64 10.85
N ILE A 55 5.43 12.04 9.94
CA ILE A 55 5.79 12.63 8.63
C ILE A 55 6.61 13.90 8.85
N ILE A 56 6.19 14.77 9.75
CA ILE A 56 6.93 15.98 10.11
C ILE A 56 8.31 15.60 10.66
N LEU A 57 8.42 14.68 11.61
CA LEU A 57 9.69 14.21 12.15
C LEU A 57 10.63 13.63 11.10
N ILE A 58 10.11 12.80 10.19
CA ILE A 58 10.88 12.24 9.08
C ILE A 58 11.38 13.34 8.13
N SER A 59 10.56 14.34 7.85
CA SER A 59 10.94 15.46 6.99
C SER A 59 12.10 16.31 7.56
N LEU A 60 12.34 16.23 8.87
CA LEU A 60 13.45 16.86 9.59
C LEU A 60 14.78 16.15 9.33
N THR A 61 14.74 14.87 8.98
CA THR A 61 15.93 14.05 8.86
C THR A 61 16.67 14.31 7.55
N ASN A 62 17.99 14.19 7.57
CA ASN A 62 18.78 14.34 6.36
C ASN A 62 18.71 13.08 5.52
N ILE A 63 18.60 13.22 4.21
CA ILE A 63 18.61 12.11 3.25
C ILE A 63 19.84 11.20 3.38
N LYS A 64 20.98 11.74 3.83
CA LYS A 64 22.20 10.98 4.09
C LYS A 64 22.02 9.94 5.22
N PHE A 65 21.15 10.23 6.19
CA PHE A 65 20.77 9.30 7.24
C PHE A 65 20.08 8.07 6.62
N TRP A 66 19.06 8.28 5.82
CA TRP A 66 18.30 7.20 5.15
C TRP A 66 19.18 6.39 4.21
N TYR A 67 20.06 7.05 3.47
CA TYR A 67 21.05 6.36 2.62
C TYR A 67 21.99 5.48 3.44
N LYS A 68 22.53 5.98 4.57
CA LYS A 68 23.41 5.21 5.45
C LYS A 68 22.70 3.98 6.03
N PHE A 69 21.49 4.16 6.53
CA PHE A 69 20.73 3.13 7.23
C PHE A 69 19.87 2.23 6.34
N ALA A 70 19.85 2.42 5.02
CA ALA A 70 19.01 1.63 4.11
C ALA A 70 19.21 0.11 4.26
N ASN A 71 20.48 -0.38 4.31
CA ASN A 71 20.76 -1.80 4.47
C ASN A 71 20.43 -2.33 5.88
N PRO A 72 20.84 -1.66 6.98
CA PRO A 72 20.38 -2.03 8.33
C PRO A 72 18.86 -2.08 8.47
N LEU A 73 18.14 -1.11 7.92
CA LEU A 73 16.67 -1.09 7.95
C LEU A 73 16.06 -2.25 7.15
N TYR A 74 16.64 -2.57 5.99
CA TYR A 74 16.24 -3.75 5.22
C TYR A 74 16.40 -5.04 6.03
N LEU A 75 17.56 -5.25 6.65
CA LEU A 75 17.81 -6.43 7.49
C LEU A 75 16.86 -6.46 8.70
N PHE A 76 16.61 -5.31 9.30
CA PHE A 76 15.62 -5.19 10.37
C PHE A 76 14.20 -5.55 9.91
N GLY A 77 13.79 -5.12 8.71
CA GLY A 77 12.51 -5.53 8.11
C GLY A 77 12.41 -7.04 7.90
N ILE A 78 13.46 -7.67 7.36
CA ILE A 78 13.53 -9.14 7.22
C ILE A 78 13.41 -9.83 8.60
N PHE A 79 14.13 -9.31 9.60
CA PHE A 79 14.04 -9.83 10.97
C PHE A 79 12.62 -9.71 11.53
N LEU A 80 11.93 -8.59 11.32
CA LEU A 80 10.54 -8.41 11.76
C LEU A 80 9.59 -9.39 11.07
N ILE A 81 9.74 -9.61 9.76
CA ILE A 81 8.95 -10.64 9.04
C ILE A 81 9.22 -12.02 9.63
N PHE A 82 10.49 -12.35 9.91
CA PHE A 82 10.83 -13.62 10.53
C PHE A 82 10.25 -13.76 11.94
N LEU A 83 10.24 -12.68 12.70
CA LEU A 83 9.65 -12.64 14.05
C LEU A 83 8.16 -12.98 14.05
N THR A 84 7.42 -12.62 13.01
CA THR A 84 5.98 -12.96 12.92
C THR A 84 5.73 -14.46 12.83
N PHE A 85 6.66 -15.28 12.35
CA PHE A 85 6.50 -16.74 12.38
C PHE A 85 6.56 -17.32 13.80
N ILE A 86 7.17 -16.56 14.75
CA ILE A 86 7.37 -17.03 16.13
C ILE A 86 6.29 -16.46 17.05
N VAL A 87 5.99 -15.16 16.92
CA VAL A 87 5.13 -14.40 17.86
C VAL A 87 3.85 -13.88 17.18
N GLY A 88 3.69 -14.09 15.87
CA GLY A 88 2.58 -13.56 15.11
C GLY A 88 1.22 -14.12 15.54
N LYS A 89 0.22 -13.24 15.55
CA LYS A 89 -1.18 -13.62 15.77
C LYS A 89 -1.78 -14.13 14.46
N GLU A 90 -2.45 -15.27 14.54
CA GLU A 90 -3.19 -15.81 13.41
C GLU A 90 -4.51 -15.04 13.24
N VAL A 91 -4.68 -14.40 12.09
CA VAL A 91 -5.89 -13.69 11.71
C VAL A 91 -6.31 -14.18 10.33
N SER A 92 -7.52 -14.73 10.22
CA SER A 92 -8.07 -15.26 8.96
C SER A 92 -7.17 -16.28 8.28
N GLY A 93 -6.52 -17.18 9.07
CA GLY A 93 -5.67 -18.25 8.55
C GLY A 93 -4.25 -17.81 8.13
N ALA A 94 -3.80 -16.59 8.51
CA ALA A 94 -2.47 -16.08 8.22
C ALA A 94 -1.84 -15.42 9.46
N THR A 95 -0.56 -15.75 9.72
CA THR A 95 0.24 -15.20 10.82
C THR A 95 1.06 -14.02 10.30
N ARG A 96 0.45 -12.85 10.21
CA ARG A 96 1.04 -11.66 9.58
C ARG A 96 1.08 -10.42 10.46
N TRP A 97 0.43 -10.45 11.64
CA TRP A 97 0.32 -9.34 12.56
C TRP A 97 1.11 -9.59 13.82
N ILE A 98 1.80 -8.57 14.33
CA ILE A 98 2.37 -8.53 15.68
C ILE A 98 1.48 -7.63 16.52
N ASP A 99 0.93 -8.18 17.59
CA ASP A 99 0.09 -7.44 18.53
C ASP A 99 1.00 -6.84 19.62
N LEU A 100 1.01 -5.51 19.70
CA LEU A 100 1.81 -4.75 20.67
C LEU A 100 0.95 -4.22 21.82
N TYR A 101 -0.15 -4.88 22.16
CA TYR A 101 -1.11 -4.53 23.19
C TYR A 101 -1.95 -3.28 22.87
N PHE A 102 -1.32 -2.18 22.45
CA PHE A 102 -2.01 -0.92 22.09
C PHE A 102 -2.39 -0.83 20.62
N PHE A 103 -1.69 -1.53 19.75
CA PHE A 103 -1.98 -1.57 18.30
C PHE A 103 -1.38 -2.83 17.66
N SER A 104 -2.06 -3.32 16.64
CA SER A 104 -1.55 -4.40 15.79
C SER A 104 -0.75 -3.81 14.64
N PHE A 105 0.38 -4.41 14.35
CA PHE A 105 1.35 -3.94 13.39
C PHE A 105 1.70 -5.05 12.39
N GLN A 106 1.67 -4.72 11.10
CA GLN A 106 2.06 -5.65 10.03
C GLN A 106 3.49 -5.35 9.54
N PRO A 107 4.49 -6.16 9.88
CA PRO A 107 5.88 -5.93 9.50
C PRO A 107 6.12 -5.83 7.99
N ALA A 108 5.35 -6.54 7.17
CA ALA A 108 5.48 -6.53 5.73
C ALA A 108 5.25 -5.12 5.12
N GLU A 109 4.36 -4.32 5.71
CA GLU A 109 4.08 -2.95 5.25
C GLU A 109 5.28 -2.02 5.40
N ILE A 110 5.99 -2.10 6.53
CA ILE A 110 7.23 -1.31 6.72
C ILE A 110 8.37 -1.89 5.89
N THR A 111 8.46 -3.23 5.79
CA THR A 111 9.51 -3.86 5.00
C THR A 111 9.42 -3.49 3.53
N LYS A 112 8.24 -3.29 2.98
CA LYS A 112 8.04 -2.76 1.63
C LYS A 112 8.83 -1.47 1.40
N ILE A 113 8.76 -0.53 2.34
CA ILE A 113 9.50 0.74 2.27
C ILE A 113 11.01 0.50 2.35
N PHE A 114 11.44 -0.39 3.21
CA PHE A 114 12.85 -0.73 3.39
C PHE A 114 13.44 -1.45 2.17
N VAL A 115 12.66 -2.26 1.47
CA VAL A 115 13.04 -2.87 0.18
C VAL A 115 13.29 -1.80 -0.88
N ILE A 116 12.36 -0.85 -1.03
CA ILE A 116 12.52 0.26 -1.99
C ILE A 116 13.77 1.07 -1.65
N LEU A 117 14.00 1.35 -0.36
CA LEU A 117 15.15 2.11 0.13
C LEU A 117 16.48 1.38 -0.15
N ALA A 118 16.55 0.08 0.11
CA ALA A 118 17.73 -0.74 -0.13
C ALA A 118 18.04 -0.85 -1.63
N LEU A 119 17.04 -1.08 -2.46
CA LEU A 119 17.19 -1.12 -3.92
C LEU A 119 17.63 0.23 -4.49
N ALA A 120 17.02 1.33 -4.03
CA ALA A 120 17.43 2.69 -4.46
C ALA A 120 18.89 2.99 -4.10
N LYS A 121 19.33 2.58 -2.88
CA LYS A 121 20.75 2.68 -2.48
C LYS A 121 21.64 1.83 -3.36
N TYR A 122 21.25 0.60 -3.61
CA TYR A 122 22.03 -0.31 -4.46
C TYR A 122 22.26 0.29 -5.86
N PHE A 123 21.20 0.76 -6.53
CA PHE A 123 21.32 1.36 -7.86
C PHE A 123 22.02 2.71 -7.86
N HIS A 124 21.95 3.47 -6.79
CA HIS A 124 22.76 4.68 -6.63
C HIS A 124 24.26 4.35 -6.61
N SER A 125 24.66 3.31 -5.86
CA SER A 125 26.06 2.90 -5.76
C SER A 125 26.62 2.36 -7.08
N ILE A 126 25.82 1.60 -7.84
CA ILE A 126 26.22 1.05 -9.15
C ILE A 126 26.38 2.15 -10.20
N LYS A 127 25.51 3.17 -10.22
CA LYS A 127 25.62 4.27 -11.18
C LYS A 127 26.96 5.02 -11.06
N LEU A 128 27.57 4.97 -9.86
CA LEU A 128 28.88 5.58 -9.59
C LEU A 128 30.07 4.68 -9.96
N GLN A 129 29.82 3.41 -10.33
CA GLN A 129 30.86 2.42 -10.62
C GLN A 129 30.48 1.60 -11.85
N SER A 130 31.46 1.23 -12.67
CA SER A 130 31.27 0.39 -13.88
C SER A 130 31.17 -1.08 -13.46
N TYR A 131 29.98 -1.58 -13.16
CA TYR A 131 29.77 -2.99 -12.81
C TYR A 131 29.24 -3.83 -13.96
N ASP A 132 29.49 -5.13 -13.87
CA ASP A 132 29.07 -6.15 -14.82
C ASP A 132 27.54 -6.32 -14.82
N ILE A 133 26.95 -6.68 -15.98
CA ILE A 133 25.50 -6.82 -16.17
C ILE A 133 24.89 -7.84 -15.18
N LYS A 134 25.63 -8.92 -14.85
CA LYS A 134 25.19 -9.94 -13.89
C LYS A 134 24.96 -9.36 -12.48
N GLN A 135 25.85 -8.49 -12.02
CA GLN A 135 25.72 -7.83 -10.73
C GLN A 135 24.52 -6.87 -10.68
N LYS A 136 24.20 -6.21 -11.83
CA LYS A 136 23.05 -5.28 -11.92
C LYS A 136 21.69 -5.95 -11.78
N ILE A 137 21.60 -7.26 -11.93
CA ILE A 137 20.32 -8.00 -11.89
C ILE A 137 20.28 -8.96 -10.71
N PHE A 138 21.33 -9.73 -10.47
CA PHE A 138 21.31 -10.79 -9.47
C PHE A 138 21.12 -10.28 -8.03
N PHE A 139 21.91 -9.31 -7.58
CA PHE A 139 21.80 -8.79 -6.21
C PHE A 139 20.49 -8.03 -5.94
N PRO A 140 20.01 -7.14 -6.85
CA PRO A 140 18.68 -6.53 -6.67
C PRO A 140 17.55 -7.54 -6.62
N LEU A 141 17.62 -8.62 -7.42
CA LEU A 141 16.64 -9.70 -7.35
C LEU A 141 16.68 -10.42 -6.00
N LEU A 142 17.86 -10.67 -5.43
CA LEU A 142 17.95 -11.25 -4.09
C LEU A 142 17.32 -10.34 -3.03
N ILE A 143 17.61 -9.02 -3.08
CA ILE A 143 17.01 -8.04 -2.17
C ILE A 143 15.48 -8.05 -2.30
N LEU A 144 14.94 -8.29 -3.47
CA LEU A 144 13.51 -8.34 -3.72
C LEU A 144 12.88 -9.68 -3.36
N ILE A 145 13.48 -10.79 -3.79
CA ILE A 145 12.88 -12.14 -3.68
C ILE A 145 12.83 -12.62 -2.22
N ILE A 146 13.85 -12.30 -1.42
CA ILE A 146 13.91 -12.75 -0.01
C ILE A 146 12.66 -12.29 0.78
N PRO A 147 12.31 -11.00 0.87
CA PRO A 147 11.12 -10.57 1.60
C PRO A 147 9.83 -11.09 0.95
N VAL A 148 9.73 -11.09 -0.38
CA VAL A 148 8.56 -11.61 -1.11
C VAL A 148 8.31 -13.08 -0.76
N PHE A 149 9.36 -13.91 -0.75
CA PHE A 149 9.25 -15.32 -0.39
C PHE A 149 8.82 -15.50 1.08
N LEU A 150 9.37 -14.72 2.01
CA LEU A 150 8.98 -14.79 3.42
C LEU A 150 7.52 -14.39 3.62
N ILE A 151 7.05 -13.32 2.97
CA ILE A 151 5.65 -12.87 3.04
C ILE A 151 4.72 -13.91 2.38
N PHE A 152 5.13 -14.50 1.27
CA PHE A 152 4.38 -15.60 0.63
C PHE A 152 4.19 -16.78 1.58
N ARG A 153 5.20 -17.09 2.40
CA ARG A 153 5.15 -18.15 3.43
C ARG A 153 4.21 -17.82 4.60
N GLN A 154 3.83 -16.54 4.79
CA GLN A 154 2.81 -16.09 5.76
C GLN A 154 1.37 -16.15 5.22
N PRO A 155 1.08 -16.92 4.21
CA PRO A 155 -0.03 -16.93 3.23
C PRO A 155 -0.60 -15.54 2.89
N ASP A 156 0.22 -14.50 2.78
CA ASP A 156 -0.19 -13.14 2.43
C ASP A 156 0.21 -12.81 0.98
N LEU A 157 -0.59 -13.30 0.03
CA LEU A 157 -0.35 -13.09 -1.41
C LEU A 157 -0.46 -11.61 -1.79
N GLY A 158 -1.45 -10.89 -1.24
CA GLY A 158 -1.67 -9.49 -1.61
C GLY A 158 -0.45 -8.62 -1.32
N THR A 159 0.05 -8.67 -0.08
CA THR A 159 1.23 -7.91 0.32
C THR A 159 2.50 -8.40 -0.42
N ALA A 160 2.64 -9.71 -0.67
CA ALA A 160 3.75 -10.25 -1.45
C ALA A 160 3.77 -9.68 -2.88
N PHE A 161 2.62 -9.59 -3.55
CA PHE A 161 2.50 -8.94 -4.86
C PHE A 161 2.85 -7.46 -4.82
N ILE A 162 2.34 -6.71 -3.84
CA ILE A 162 2.64 -5.28 -3.72
C ILE A 162 4.14 -5.05 -3.53
N VAL A 163 4.79 -5.81 -2.65
CA VAL A 163 6.26 -5.73 -2.43
C VAL A 163 7.02 -6.09 -3.70
N PHE A 164 6.61 -7.15 -4.40
CA PHE A 164 7.22 -7.58 -5.65
C PHE A 164 7.12 -6.50 -6.74
N PHE A 165 5.93 -5.99 -7.01
CA PHE A 165 5.75 -4.95 -8.01
C PHE A 165 6.42 -3.63 -7.64
N SER A 166 6.45 -3.28 -6.36
CA SER A 166 7.22 -2.11 -5.88
C SER A 166 8.70 -2.24 -6.20
N GLY A 167 9.29 -3.43 -6.00
CA GLY A 167 10.68 -3.69 -6.38
C GLY A 167 10.89 -3.69 -7.90
N ILE A 168 9.97 -4.25 -8.69
CA ILE A 168 10.00 -4.20 -10.16
C ILE A 168 10.02 -2.75 -10.67
N ILE A 169 9.23 -1.85 -10.05
CA ILE A 169 9.23 -0.42 -10.37
C ILE A 169 10.61 0.19 -10.13
N VAL A 170 11.26 -0.12 -9.00
CA VAL A 170 12.63 0.36 -8.73
C VAL A 170 13.59 -0.13 -9.81
N LEU A 171 13.54 -1.42 -10.19
CA LEU A 171 14.37 -2.00 -11.24
C LEU A 171 14.15 -1.30 -12.59
N PHE A 172 12.90 -1.03 -12.93
CA PHE A 172 12.54 -0.35 -14.18
C PHE A 172 13.07 1.09 -14.21
N LEU A 173 12.85 1.86 -13.15
CA LEU A 173 13.33 3.24 -13.04
C LEU A 173 14.86 3.34 -12.99
N SER A 174 15.53 2.28 -12.54
CA SER A 174 16.99 2.20 -12.51
C SER A 174 17.63 1.85 -13.86
N GLY A 175 16.82 1.65 -14.92
CA GLY A 175 17.29 1.43 -16.29
C GLY A 175 17.63 -0.03 -16.60
N VAL A 176 17.05 -0.99 -15.89
CA VAL A 176 17.12 -2.40 -16.29
C VAL A 176 16.39 -2.58 -17.62
N ARG A 177 17.01 -3.36 -18.53
CA ARG A 177 16.52 -3.55 -19.91
C ARG A 177 15.11 -4.14 -19.92
N ILE A 178 14.20 -3.56 -20.71
CA ILE A 178 12.82 -4.03 -20.86
C ILE A 178 12.74 -5.51 -21.27
N LYS A 179 13.71 -6.00 -22.04
CA LYS A 179 13.81 -7.43 -22.42
C LYS A 179 13.88 -8.36 -21.21
N THR A 180 14.52 -7.93 -20.11
CA THR A 180 14.60 -8.70 -18.87
C THR A 180 13.19 -8.85 -18.24
N PHE A 181 12.38 -7.80 -18.24
CA PHE A 181 11.02 -7.85 -17.73
C PHE A 181 10.10 -8.74 -18.59
N ILE A 182 10.22 -8.62 -19.92
CA ILE A 182 9.47 -9.48 -20.85
C ILE A 182 9.83 -10.94 -20.61
N LEU A 183 11.14 -11.26 -20.55
CA LEU A 183 11.60 -12.62 -20.32
C LEU A 183 11.13 -13.16 -18.96
N SER A 184 11.27 -12.37 -17.88
CA SER A 184 10.80 -12.77 -16.54
C SER A 184 9.28 -12.91 -16.50
N GLY A 185 8.54 -12.08 -17.22
CA GLY A 185 7.09 -12.19 -17.37
C GLY A 185 6.67 -13.48 -18.09
N VAL A 186 7.35 -13.82 -19.20
CA VAL A 186 7.10 -15.09 -19.92
C VAL A 186 7.40 -16.31 -19.02
N ILE A 187 8.53 -16.29 -18.30
CA ILE A 187 8.87 -17.35 -17.34
C ILE A 187 7.81 -17.42 -16.24
N GLY A 188 7.36 -16.28 -15.71
CA GLY A 188 6.29 -16.20 -14.73
C GLY A 188 4.98 -16.83 -15.24
N LEU A 189 4.56 -16.49 -16.46
CA LEU A 189 3.35 -17.08 -17.08
C LEU A 189 3.47 -18.60 -17.25
N ILE A 190 4.60 -19.09 -17.72
CA ILE A 190 4.84 -20.52 -17.87
C ILE A 190 4.86 -21.25 -16.50
N SER A 191 5.27 -20.56 -15.43
CA SER A 191 5.29 -21.13 -14.08
C SER A 191 3.92 -21.14 -13.38
N LEU A 192 2.90 -20.40 -13.88
CA LEU A 192 1.58 -20.32 -13.24
C LEU A 192 0.93 -21.68 -12.95
N PRO A 193 0.95 -22.70 -13.84
CA PRO A 193 0.37 -24.01 -13.53
C PRO A 193 1.06 -24.68 -12.34
N VAL A 194 2.37 -24.52 -12.24
CA VAL A 194 3.16 -25.07 -11.12
C VAL A 194 2.86 -24.28 -9.83
N LEU A 195 2.83 -22.95 -9.90
CA LEU A 195 2.46 -22.10 -8.75
C LEU A 195 1.06 -22.40 -8.23
N TRP A 196 0.10 -22.71 -9.12
CA TRP A 196 -1.25 -23.09 -8.74
C TRP A 196 -1.29 -24.30 -7.79
N THR A 197 -0.39 -25.26 -7.95
CA THR A 197 -0.34 -26.43 -7.05
C THR A 197 0.08 -26.09 -5.63
N PHE A 198 0.86 -25.03 -5.44
CA PHE A 198 1.33 -24.55 -4.12
C PHE A 198 0.36 -23.63 -3.41
N LEU A 199 -0.70 -23.17 -4.09
CA LEU A 199 -1.71 -22.31 -3.47
C LEU A 199 -2.58 -23.10 -2.49
N GLN A 200 -2.91 -22.46 -1.36
CA GLN A 200 -3.87 -23.00 -0.40
C GLN A 200 -5.31 -22.92 -0.95
N ASN A 201 -6.21 -23.74 -0.41
CA ASN A 201 -7.59 -23.82 -0.89
C ASN A 201 -8.33 -22.48 -0.85
N TYR A 202 -8.14 -21.67 0.20
CA TYR A 202 -8.77 -20.36 0.28
C TYR A 202 -8.24 -19.37 -0.77
N GLN A 203 -6.95 -19.48 -1.16
CA GLN A 203 -6.36 -18.64 -2.21
C GLN A 203 -6.91 -19.05 -3.60
N LYS A 204 -7.03 -20.37 -3.83
CA LYS A 204 -7.66 -20.90 -5.06
C LYS A 204 -9.11 -20.45 -5.17
N SER A 205 -9.89 -20.53 -4.08
CA SER A 205 -11.28 -20.10 -4.08
C SER A 205 -11.42 -18.58 -4.34
N ARG A 206 -10.53 -17.73 -3.84
CA ARG A 206 -10.53 -16.31 -4.18
C ARG A 206 -10.35 -16.06 -5.67
N ILE A 207 -9.41 -16.77 -6.30
CA ILE A 207 -9.18 -16.66 -7.74
C ILE A 207 -10.38 -17.17 -8.53
N ILE A 208 -10.93 -18.32 -8.18
CA ILE A 208 -12.10 -18.90 -8.84
C ILE A 208 -13.31 -17.97 -8.70
N ASN A 209 -13.59 -17.45 -7.49
CA ASN A 209 -14.69 -16.54 -7.23
C ASN A 209 -14.54 -15.20 -7.96
N PHE A 210 -13.30 -14.78 -8.25
CA PHE A 210 -13.05 -13.58 -9.05
C PHE A 210 -13.49 -13.76 -10.51
N PHE A 211 -13.23 -14.95 -11.09
CA PHE A 211 -13.61 -15.27 -12.48
C PHE A 211 -15.07 -15.72 -12.62
N ASP A 212 -15.63 -16.31 -11.57
CA ASP A 212 -17.04 -16.73 -11.53
C ASP A 212 -17.74 -16.21 -10.27
N PRO A 213 -18.09 -14.90 -10.24
CA PRO A 213 -18.74 -14.28 -9.09
C PRO A 213 -20.16 -14.81 -8.80
N GLN A 214 -20.78 -15.46 -9.77
CA GLN A 214 -22.18 -15.94 -9.64
C GLN A 214 -22.28 -17.33 -9.01
N SER A 215 -21.21 -18.09 -8.96
CA SER A 215 -21.22 -19.46 -8.44
C SER A 215 -21.56 -19.58 -6.94
N ASN A 216 -21.40 -18.52 -6.15
CA ASN A 216 -21.62 -18.55 -4.69
C ASN A 216 -22.12 -17.21 -4.13
N ILE A 217 -23.25 -16.73 -4.64
CA ILE A 217 -23.83 -15.41 -4.31
C ILE A 217 -24.24 -15.29 -2.84
N LEU A 218 -24.71 -16.38 -2.22
CA LEU A 218 -25.13 -16.40 -0.80
C LEU A 218 -24.00 -16.73 0.17
N GLY A 219 -22.80 -17.05 -0.34
CA GLY A 219 -21.61 -17.38 0.44
C GLY A 219 -20.49 -16.35 0.30
N ALA A 220 -19.32 -16.80 -0.13
CA ALA A 220 -18.09 -15.98 -0.20
C ALA A 220 -18.21 -14.70 -1.06
N ASN A 221 -19.14 -14.67 -2.04
CA ASN A 221 -19.34 -13.54 -2.92
C ASN A 221 -20.48 -12.59 -2.47
N TYR A 222 -21.15 -12.89 -1.35
CA TYR A 222 -22.21 -12.05 -0.82
C TYR A 222 -21.75 -10.60 -0.59
N HIS A 223 -20.62 -10.42 0.05
CA HIS A 223 -20.07 -9.10 0.37
C HIS A 223 -19.72 -8.29 -0.87
N ILE A 224 -19.15 -8.93 -1.90
CA ILE A 224 -18.85 -8.30 -3.20
C ILE A 224 -20.15 -7.89 -3.90
N THR A 225 -21.18 -8.72 -3.84
CA THR A 225 -22.47 -8.44 -4.44
C THR A 225 -23.16 -7.25 -3.76
N GLN A 226 -23.20 -7.22 -2.43
CA GLN A 226 -23.76 -6.11 -1.66
C GLN A 226 -22.98 -4.81 -1.88
N SER A 227 -21.65 -4.88 -1.95
CA SER A 227 -20.80 -3.74 -2.29
C SER A 227 -21.13 -3.15 -3.68
N LYS A 228 -21.35 -4.01 -4.68
CA LYS A 228 -21.78 -3.57 -6.02
C LYS A 228 -23.19 -2.95 -6.02
N ILE A 229 -24.11 -3.49 -5.23
CA ILE A 229 -25.47 -2.94 -5.06
C ILE A 229 -25.38 -1.55 -4.41
N ALA A 230 -24.58 -1.40 -3.35
CA ALA A 230 -24.36 -0.11 -2.68
C ALA A 230 -23.83 0.94 -3.67
N LEU A 231 -22.73 0.63 -4.37
CA LEU A 231 -22.16 1.50 -5.40
C LEU A 231 -23.18 1.89 -6.49
N GLY A 232 -23.94 0.91 -7.00
CA GLY A 232 -24.93 1.15 -8.04
C GLY A 232 -26.13 1.97 -7.54
N SER A 233 -26.50 1.80 -6.29
CA SER A 233 -27.63 2.51 -5.68
C SER A 233 -27.37 4.01 -5.44
N GLY A 234 -26.10 4.43 -5.34
CA GLY A 234 -25.72 5.83 -5.19
C GLY A 234 -25.94 6.68 -6.45
N GLY A 235 -26.03 6.06 -7.64
CA GLY A 235 -26.24 6.79 -8.88
C GLY A 235 -25.18 7.85 -9.16
N PHE A 236 -25.59 8.98 -9.73
CA PHE A 236 -24.66 10.04 -10.12
C PHE A 236 -24.29 10.98 -8.97
N PHE A 237 -25.26 11.36 -8.14
CA PHE A 237 -25.09 12.35 -7.07
C PHE A 237 -24.98 11.76 -5.66
N GLY A 238 -25.23 10.45 -5.48
CA GLY A 238 -25.33 9.80 -4.20
C GLY A 238 -26.71 9.94 -3.56
N LYS A 239 -26.90 9.21 -2.44
CA LYS A 239 -28.12 9.29 -1.63
C LYS A 239 -28.09 10.45 -0.64
N GLY A 240 -26.92 10.95 -0.31
CA GLY A 240 -26.68 11.94 0.73
C GLY A 240 -25.82 11.40 1.86
N PHE A 241 -25.08 12.29 2.53
CA PHE A 241 -24.27 11.95 3.68
C PHE A 241 -25.17 11.49 4.83
N LEU A 242 -24.83 10.36 5.46
CA LEU A 242 -25.64 9.67 6.47
C LEU A 242 -26.94 9.01 5.94
N GLU A 243 -27.16 8.95 4.63
CA GLU A 243 -28.39 8.39 4.05
C GLU A 243 -28.12 7.08 3.28
N GLY A 244 -26.97 6.46 3.46
CA GLY A 244 -26.62 5.17 2.89
C GLY A 244 -27.46 4.03 3.46
N SER A 245 -28.39 3.48 2.68
CA SER A 245 -29.27 2.41 3.16
C SER A 245 -28.53 1.07 3.33
N GLN A 246 -27.57 0.75 2.47
CA GLN A 246 -26.81 -0.50 2.55
C GLN A 246 -25.80 -0.46 3.72
N SER A 247 -25.21 0.71 3.95
CA SER A 247 -24.27 0.93 5.05
C SER A 247 -24.96 0.92 6.41
N HIS A 248 -26.08 1.60 6.56
CA HIS A 248 -26.79 1.69 7.87
C HIS A 248 -27.56 0.41 8.25
N LEU A 249 -27.96 -0.40 7.28
CA LEU A 249 -28.64 -1.67 7.55
C LEU A 249 -27.67 -2.85 7.77
N ASN A 250 -26.36 -2.60 7.81
CA ASN A 250 -25.33 -3.59 8.05
C ASN A 250 -25.34 -4.78 7.05
N PHE A 251 -25.79 -4.55 5.81
CA PHE A 251 -25.75 -5.59 4.76
C PHE A 251 -24.35 -5.90 4.27
N ILE A 252 -23.41 -4.98 4.46
CA ILE A 252 -22.00 -5.13 4.09
C ILE A 252 -21.19 -5.27 5.38
N PRO A 253 -20.60 -6.43 5.70
CA PRO A 253 -19.68 -6.53 6.82
C PRO A 253 -18.35 -5.85 6.51
N GLU A 254 -17.61 -5.48 7.55
CA GLU A 254 -16.30 -4.80 7.47
C GLU A 254 -16.31 -3.54 6.57
N MET A 255 -17.42 -2.78 6.61
CA MET A 255 -17.58 -1.51 5.86
C MET A 255 -16.55 -0.47 6.28
N GLU A 256 -16.13 -0.52 7.54
CA GLU A 256 -15.15 0.40 8.13
C GLU A 256 -13.72 0.18 7.61
N THR A 257 -13.46 -0.93 6.91
CA THR A 257 -12.15 -1.27 6.35
C THR A 257 -12.21 -1.57 4.86
N ASP A 258 -12.59 -2.79 4.49
CA ASP A 258 -12.46 -3.31 3.12
C ASP A 258 -13.47 -2.70 2.13
N PHE A 259 -14.63 -2.26 2.62
CA PHE A 259 -15.72 -1.77 1.78
C PHE A 259 -16.06 -0.29 1.97
N ILE A 260 -15.17 0.50 2.59
CA ILE A 260 -15.38 1.95 2.80
C ILE A 260 -15.61 2.71 1.50
N PHE A 261 -15.00 2.27 0.41
CA PHE A 261 -15.20 2.84 -0.92
C PHE A 261 -16.64 2.66 -1.44
N SER A 262 -17.32 1.58 -1.06
CA SER A 262 -18.71 1.34 -1.42
C SER A 262 -19.64 2.30 -0.70
N VAL A 263 -19.33 2.66 0.55
CA VAL A 263 -20.06 3.67 1.31
C VAL A 263 -19.90 5.06 0.68
N LEU A 264 -18.66 5.41 0.26
CA LEU A 264 -18.43 6.65 -0.50
C LEU A 264 -19.31 6.71 -1.76
N GLY A 265 -19.35 5.61 -2.53
CA GLY A 265 -20.13 5.54 -3.75
C GLY A 265 -21.64 5.57 -3.50
N GLU A 266 -22.13 5.00 -2.40
CA GLU A 266 -23.53 5.06 -2.01
C GLU A 266 -23.96 6.47 -1.60
N GLU A 267 -23.17 7.14 -0.74
CA GLU A 267 -23.53 8.44 -0.17
C GLU A 267 -23.27 9.62 -1.10
N PHE A 268 -22.14 9.60 -1.83
CA PHE A 268 -21.70 10.71 -2.69
C PHE A 268 -21.80 10.42 -4.19
N GLY A 269 -22.18 9.20 -4.56
CA GLY A 269 -22.39 8.79 -5.94
C GLY A 269 -21.11 8.80 -6.79
N PHE A 270 -21.32 8.78 -8.09
CA PHE A 270 -20.24 8.79 -9.07
C PHE A 270 -19.36 10.07 -8.98
N LEU A 271 -19.96 11.22 -8.67
CA LEU A 271 -19.22 12.48 -8.49
C LEU A 271 -18.27 12.42 -7.30
N GLY A 272 -18.69 11.82 -6.17
CA GLY A 272 -17.83 11.63 -5.01
C GLY A 272 -16.63 10.74 -5.32
N ILE A 273 -16.85 9.67 -6.08
CA ILE A 273 -15.79 8.76 -6.56
C ILE A 273 -14.80 9.52 -7.46
N LEU A 274 -15.29 10.27 -8.45
CA LEU A 274 -14.45 11.05 -9.35
C LEU A 274 -13.63 12.10 -8.59
N PHE A 275 -14.24 12.76 -7.61
CA PHE A 275 -13.56 13.74 -6.78
C PHE A 275 -12.44 13.10 -5.97
N LEU A 276 -12.66 11.94 -5.35
CA LEU A 276 -11.61 11.20 -4.64
C LEU A 276 -10.48 10.80 -5.58
N PHE A 277 -10.78 10.25 -6.76
CA PHE A 277 -9.75 9.91 -7.74
C PHE A 277 -8.96 11.13 -8.23
N PHE A 278 -9.61 12.26 -8.39
CA PHE A 278 -8.94 13.52 -8.74
C PHE A 278 -7.95 13.96 -7.65
N LEU A 279 -8.33 13.84 -6.37
CA LEU A 279 -7.43 14.13 -5.26
C LEU A 279 -6.22 13.18 -5.23
N TYR A 280 -6.43 11.88 -5.43
CA TYR A 280 -5.33 10.92 -5.54
C TYR A 280 -4.43 11.20 -6.76
N PHE A 281 -5.02 11.57 -7.88
CA PHE A 281 -4.24 11.98 -9.06
C PHE A 281 -3.32 13.17 -8.76
N ILE A 282 -3.85 14.20 -8.09
CA ILE A 282 -3.04 15.38 -7.67
C ILE A 282 -1.92 14.92 -6.73
N LEU A 283 -2.23 14.07 -5.75
CA LEU A 283 -1.26 13.58 -4.77
C LEU A 283 -0.11 12.82 -5.45
N ILE A 284 -0.43 11.89 -6.35
CA ILE A 284 0.54 11.10 -7.12
C ILE A 284 1.37 12.00 -8.03
N TYR A 285 0.71 12.87 -8.80
CA TYR A 285 1.37 13.81 -9.70
C TYR A 285 2.39 14.68 -8.95
N TRP A 286 1.96 15.26 -7.84
CA TRP A 286 2.82 16.12 -7.01
C TRP A 286 3.97 15.35 -6.37
N GLY A 287 3.71 14.16 -5.87
CA GLY A 287 4.73 13.27 -5.31
C GLY A 287 5.79 12.87 -6.33
N ILE A 288 5.38 12.52 -7.56
CA ILE A 288 6.30 12.23 -8.67
C ILE A 288 7.11 13.48 -9.05
N LYS A 289 6.44 14.64 -9.18
CA LYS A 289 7.11 15.91 -9.53
C LYS A 289 8.20 16.25 -8.51
N MET A 290 7.89 16.26 -7.22
CA MET A 290 8.87 16.50 -6.14
C MET A 290 10.05 15.52 -6.19
N SER A 291 9.75 14.26 -6.46
CA SER A 291 10.78 13.21 -6.55
C SER A 291 11.71 13.41 -7.74
N LEU A 292 11.16 13.81 -8.90
CA LEU A 292 11.93 14.08 -10.12
C LEU A 292 12.78 15.34 -10.02
N GLU A 293 12.36 16.35 -9.28
CA GLU A 293 13.12 17.59 -9.00
C GLU A 293 14.30 17.37 -8.05
N SER A 294 14.35 16.21 -7.36
CA SER A 294 15.46 15.89 -6.46
C SER A 294 16.79 15.84 -7.22
N LYS A 295 17.82 16.50 -6.67
CA LYS A 295 19.17 16.52 -7.22
C LYS A 295 19.92 15.18 -7.04
N ASN A 296 19.53 14.40 -6.06
CA ASN A 296 20.19 13.13 -5.71
C ASN A 296 19.49 11.95 -6.39
N TYR A 297 20.25 11.13 -7.14
CA TYR A 297 19.74 9.95 -7.84
C TYR A 297 19.05 8.95 -6.88
N PHE A 298 19.62 8.74 -5.69
CA PHE A 298 19.00 7.91 -4.66
C PHE A 298 17.60 8.43 -4.27
N SER A 299 17.48 9.74 -3.97
CA SER A 299 16.21 10.37 -3.60
C SER A 299 15.20 10.29 -4.73
N LYS A 300 15.67 10.49 -5.98
CA LYS A 300 14.81 10.41 -7.17
C LYS A 300 14.20 9.02 -7.35
N ILE A 301 15.02 7.97 -7.33
CA ILE A 301 14.55 6.59 -7.47
C ILE A 301 13.65 6.23 -6.28
N PHE A 302 14.10 6.49 -5.06
CA PHE A 302 13.31 6.18 -3.87
C PHE A 302 11.94 6.87 -3.90
N GLY A 303 11.91 8.18 -4.15
CA GLY A 303 10.68 8.96 -4.11
C GLY A 303 9.68 8.52 -5.19
N VAL A 304 10.11 8.38 -6.46
CA VAL A 304 9.22 7.93 -7.54
C VAL A 304 8.71 6.51 -7.27
N SER A 305 9.58 5.61 -6.82
CA SER A 305 9.18 4.22 -6.52
C SER A 305 8.24 4.14 -5.33
N PHE A 306 8.44 4.98 -4.31
CA PHE A 306 7.55 5.05 -3.14
C PHE A 306 6.15 5.52 -3.54
N VAL A 307 6.06 6.61 -4.34
CA VAL A 307 4.77 7.10 -4.85
C VAL A 307 4.08 6.08 -5.75
N ALA A 308 4.84 5.40 -6.63
CA ALA A 308 4.31 4.35 -7.48
C ALA A 308 3.85 3.12 -6.67
N SER A 309 4.58 2.76 -5.59
CA SER A 309 4.16 1.71 -4.65
C SER A 309 2.86 2.08 -3.91
N PHE A 310 2.70 3.35 -3.55
CA PHE A 310 1.46 3.86 -2.97
C PHE A 310 0.29 3.74 -3.96
N PHE A 311 0.51 4.06 -5.24
CA PHE A 311 -0.50 3.88 -6.29
C PHE A 311 -0.95 2.42 -6.47
N LEU A 312 -0.08 1.43 -6.20
CA LEU A 312 -0.45 0.02 -6.27
C LEU A 312 -1.39 -0.42 -5.14
N VAL A 313 -1.49 0.37 -4.07
CA VAL A 313 -2.32 0.07 -2.89
C VAL A 313 -3.69 0.73 -2.98
N ILE A 314 -3.79 1.86 -3.72
CA ILE A 314 -5.05 2.56 -3.99
C ILE A 314 -5.88 1.77 -5.02
#